data_9fcb017bec4318d5e178ba0622db9364
#
_entry.id   9fcb017bec4318d5e178ba0622db9364
#
_cell.length_a   1.000
_cell.length_b   1.000
_cell.length_c   1.000
_cell.angle_alpha   90.00
_cell.angle_beta   90.00
_cell.angle_gamma   90.00
#
_symmetry.space_group_name_H-M   'P 1'
#
loop_
_entity.id
_entity.type
_entity.pdbx_description
1 polymer ?
#
loop_
_entity_poly.entity_id
_entity_poly.type
_entity_poly.pdbx_seq_one_letter_code
_entity_poly.pdbx_strand_id
1 'polypeptide(L)'
;KADTIFKENIERILNEGVFSEQARPKYKDGTVANSKYITGAFAEYDLSKGEFPITTLRPIAIKSAIKEVLWIYQDQTNSLEVLNDKYNVHYWNDWEVGDTGTIGERYGAVVKKHDIINKILKQLEANPWNRRNIISLWDYQAFEETDGLLPCAFQTMFDVRRVDGDIYLDATLTQRSNDMLVAHHINAMQYVALQMMIAKHFGWKVGKFFYFINNLHIYDNQFEQAQELLRREPSNCQPRLVLNVPDKTNFFDIKAEDFELVDYDPVKPQLKFDLAI
;
A
#
# COMPACT_ATOMS: atom_id res chain seq x y z
N LYS A 1 4.00 7.62 16.01
CA LYS A 1 4.28 8.52 14.85
C LYS A 1 3.14 8.45 13.81
N ALA A 2 2.73 7.25 13.42
CA ALA A 2 1.66 7.08 12.41
C ALA A 2 0.34 7.75 12.82
N ASP A 3 -0.06 7.64 14.07
CA ASP A 3 -1.29 8.26 14.58
C ASP A 3 -1.25 9.80 14.51
N THR A 4 -0.11 10.39 14.86
CA THR A 4 0.10 11.83 14.77
C THR A 4 -0.01 12.32 13.33
N ILE A 5 0.69 11.66 12.40
CA ILE A 5 0.65 11.98 10.97
C ILE A 5 -0.76 11.81 10.42
N PHE A 6 -1.47 10.75 10.84
CA PHE A 6 -2.84 10.49 10.40
C PHE A 6 -3.78 11.61 10.82
N LYS A 7 -3.74 12.02 12.08
CA LYS A 7 -4.56 13.14 12.60
C LYS A 7 -4.21 14.46 11.91
N GLU A 8 -2.93 14.77 11.76
CA GLU A 8 -2.49 16.00 11.09
C GLU A 8 -2.99 16.08 9.64
N ASN A 9 -2.92 14.96 8.90
CA ASN A 9 -3.42 14.92 7.54
C ASN A 9 -4.95 15.03 7.46
N ILE A 10 -5.68 14.41 8.38
CA ILE A 10 -7.14 14.59 8.47
C ILE A 10 -7.48 16.07 8.71
N GLU A 11 -6.83 16.71 9.66
CA GLU A 11 -7.02 18.12 9.96
C GLU A 11 -6.70 19.01 8.76
N ARG A 12 -5.58 18.77 8.08
CA ARG A 12 -5.20 19.51 6.87
C ARG A 12 -6.28 19.39 5.78
N ILE A 13 -6.77 18.20 5.53
CA ILE A 13 -7.82 17.98 4.52
C ILE A 13 -9.10 18.71 4.91
N LEU A 14 -9.56 18.57 6.15
CA LEU A 14 -10.81 19.17 6.60
C LEU A 14 -10.75 20.70 6.64
N ASN A 15 -9.62 21.27 7.04
CA ASN A 15 -9.47 22.73 7.24
C ASN A 15 -8.95 23.46 6.01
N GLU A 16 -8.02 22.88 5.27
CA GLU A 16 -7.32 23.53 4.15
C GLU A 16 -7.67 22.94 2.79
N GLY A 17 -8.25 21.73 2.77
CA GLY A 17 -8.58 21.03 1.55
C GLY A 17 -9.64 21.72 0.71
N VAL A 18 -9.64 21.42 -0.58
CA VAL A 18 -10.64 21.91 -1.53
C VAL A 18 -11.55 20.78 -1.96
N PHE A 19 -12.78 21.12 -2.34
CA PHE A 19 -13.72 20.13 -2.87
C PHE A 19 -13.37 19.74 -4.30
N SER A 20 -13.54 18.44 -4.59
CA SER A 20 -13.39 17.94 -5.95
C SER A 20 -14.44 18.54 -6.89
N GLU A 21 -14.05 18.73 -8.14
CA GLU A 21 -14.95 19.10 -9.22
C GLU A 21 -14.98 17.97 -10.25
N GLN A 22 -16.13 17.69 -10.82
CA GLN A 22 -16.34 16.65 -11.83
C GLN A 22 -15.76 15.27 -11.40
N ALA A 23 -16.02 14.89 -10.14
CA ALA A 23 -15.51 13.63 -9.61
C ALA A 23 -16.03 12.44 -10.41
N ARG A 24 -15.11 11.56 -10.81
CA ARG A 24 -15.43 10.33 -11.54
C ARG A 24 -16.06 9.25 -10.64
N PRO A 25 -15.51 9.02 -9.41
CA PRO A 25 -16.02 7.95 -8.56
C PRO A 25 -17.49 8.15 -8.18
N LYS A 26 -18.18 7.04 -7.96
CA LYS A 26 -19.58 7.03 -7.53
C LYS A 26 -19.74 6.11 -6.32
N TYR A 27 -20.71 6.42 -5.48
CA TYR A 27 -21.18 5.50 -4.46
C TYR A 27 -22.06 4.40 -5.07
N LYS A 28 -22.32 3.36 -4.28
CA LYS A 28 -23.16 2.22 -4.73
C LYS A 28 -24.57 2.62 -5.20
N ASP A 29 -25.11 3.72 -4.67
CA ASP A 29 -26.41 4.26 -5.08
C ASP A 29 -26.35 5.07 -6.40
N GLY A 30 -25.16 5.21 -6.98
CA GLY A 30 -24.94 5.93 -8.24
C GLY A 30 -24.70 7.41 -8.07
N THR A 31 -24.76 7.96 -6.87
CA THR A 31 -24.43 9.38 -6.64
C THR A 31 -22.94 9.64 -6.77
N VAL A 32 -22.58 10.85 -7.23
CA VAL A 32 -21.17 11.23 -7.39
C VAL A 32 -20.48 11.27 -6.02
N ALA A 33 -19.36 10.59 -5.92
CA ALA A 33 -18.54 10.58 -4.72
C ALA A 33 -17.58 11.78 -4.74
N ASN A 34 -18.05 12.91 -4.22
CA ASN A 34 -17.22 14.09 -4.05
C ASN A 34 -16.27 13.91 -2.85
N SER A 35 -15.14 14.57 -2.92
CA SER A 35 -14.15 14.50 -1.87
C SER A 35 -13.57 15.88 -1.55
N LYS A 36 -13.02 16.01 -0.37
CA LYS A 36 -12.15 17.10 0.01
C LYS A 36 -10.71 16.59 -0.03
N TYR A 37 -9.79 17.34 -0.62
CA TYR A 37 -8.44 16.86 -0.83
C TYR A 37 -7.38 17.94 -0.67
N ILE A 38 -6.17 17.49 -0.41
CA ILE A 38 -4.94 18.28 -0.49
C ILE A 38 -4.03 17.67 -1.54
N THR A 39 -3.18 18.48 -2.16
CA THR A 39 -2.16 18.04 -3.11
C THR A 39 -0.80 18.03 -2.42
N GLY A 40 -0.13 16.90 -2.50
CA GLY A 40 1.23 16.73 -1.95
C GLY A 40 1.22 16.45 -0.45
N ALA A 41 1.41 15.20 -0.11
CA ALA A 41 1.65 14.75 1.26
C ALA A 41 2.87 13.84 1.28
N PHE A 42 3.67 13.96 2.34
CA PHE A 42 4.88 13.16 2.54
C PHE A 42 4.96 12.67 3.98
N ALA A 43 5.40 11.44 4.14
CA ALA A 43 5.74 10.88 5.45
C ALA A 43 7.00 10.02 5.35
N GLU A 44 7.78 10.00 6.41
CA GLU A 44 8.97 9.18 6.57
C GLU A 44 8.82 8.32 7.82
N TYR A 45 9.09 7.02 7.68
CA TYR A 45 9.07 6.05 8.77
C TYR A 45 10.39 5.30 8.80
N ASP A 46 11.06 5.29 9.95
CA ASP A 46 12.26 4.47 10.15
C ASP A 46 11.87 3.11 10.73
N LEU A 47 11.73 2.12 9.84
CA LEU A 47 11.34 0.77 10.22
C LEU A 47 12.36 0.13 11.15
N SER A 48 13.63 0.48 10.99
CA SER A 48 14.72 -0.03 11.84
C SER A 48 14.61 0.43 13.29
N LYS A 49 13.86 1.49 13.54
CA LYS A 49 13.55 2.04 14.88
C LYS A 49 12.16 1.67 15.37
N GLY A 50 11.45 0.79 14.65
CA GLY A 50 10.10 0.39 15.01
C GLY A 50 8.99 1.38 14.63
N GLU A 51 9.27 2.34 13.76
CA GLU A 51 8.26 3.26 13.23
C GLU A 51 7.55 2.60 12.04
N PHE A 52 6.35 2.06 12.25
CA PHE A 52 5.55 1.43 11.19
C PHE A 52 4.36 2.32 10.80
N PRO A 53 4.01 2.39 9.49
CA PRO A 53 2.93 3.25 9.00
C PRO A 53 1.55 2.62 9.19
N ILE A 54 1.18 2.34 10.42
CA ILE A 54 -0.11 1.78 10.78
C ILE A 54 -0.72 2.55 11.95
N THR A 55 -1.99 2.97 11.80
CA THR A 55 -2.69 3.67 12.87
C THR A 55 -3.20 2.72 13.94
N THR A 56 -3.21 3.17 15.18
CA THR A 56 -3.90 2.52 16.29
C THR A 56 -5.30 3.09 16.54
N LEU A 57 -5.71 4.12 15.78
CA LEU A 57 -6.99 4.80 15.99
C LEU A 57 -8.20 3.99 15.50
N ARG A 58 -7.97 3.01 14.65
CA ARG A 58 -8.94 2.00 14.24
C ARG A 58 -8.24 0.73 13.77
N PRO A 59 -8.93 -0.43 13.76
CA PRO A 59 -8.36 -1.66 13.20
C PRO A 59 -8.09 -1.55 11.69
N ILE A 60 -6.93 -2.05 11.26
CA ILE A 60 -6.50 -2.11 9.86
C ILE A 60 -6.30 -3.57 9.46
N ALA A 61 -6.90 -3.99 8.34
CA ALA A 61 -6.88 -5.37 7.85
C ALA A 61 -5.57 -5.69 7.11
N ILE A 62 -4.53 -6.03 7.84
CA ILE A 62 -3.19 -6.27 7.28
C ILE A 62 -3.09 -7.62 6.54
N LYS A 63 -3.78 -8.65 7.01
CA LYS A 63 -3.68 -9.99 6.40
C LYS A 63 -4.11 -9.98 4.93
N SER A 64 -5.25 -9.39 4.63
CA SER A 64 -5.74 -9.26 3.25
C SER A 64 -4.84 -8.37 2.40
N ALA A 65 -4.29 -7.32 2.98
CA ALA A 65 -3.36 -6.41 2.34
C ALA A 65 -2.07 -7.12 1.89
N ILE A 66 -1.50 -7.97 2.74
CA ILE A 66 -0.30 -8.75 2.42
C ILE A 66 -0.60 -9.81 1.34
N LYS A 67 -1.73 -10.48 1.42
CA LYS A 67 -2.16 -11.45 0.39
C LYS A 67 -2.27 -10.79 -1.00
N GLU A 68 -2.78 -9.58 -1.06
CA GLU A 68 -2.85 -8.80 -2.30
C GLU A 68 -1.45 -8.49 -2.85
N VAL A 69 -0.48 -8.15 -2.01
CA VAL A 69 0.91 -7.94 -2.42
C VAL A 69 1.51 -9.20 -3.05
N LEU A 70 1.26 -10.37 -2.46
CA LEU A 70 1.72 -11.64 -3.01
C LEU A 70 1.05 -11.95 -4.34
N TRP A 71 -0.22 -11.67 -4.48
CA TRP A 71 -0.96 -11.81 -5.73
C TRP A 71 -0.36 -10.94 -6.84
N ILE A 72 -0.02 -9.68 -6.54
CA ILE A 72 0.53 -8.73 -7.51
C ILE A 72 1.99 -9.07 -7.86
N TYR A 73 2.85 -9.23 -6.86
CA TYR A 73 4.31 -9.20 -7.05
C TYR A 73 4.96 -10.59 -7.05
N GLN A 74 4.32 -11.59 -6.46
CA GLN A 74 4.84 -12.96 -6.42
C GLN A 74 4.14 -13.85 -7.44
N ASP A 75 2.82 -13.92 -7.43
CA ASP A 75 2.02 -14.66 -8.43
C ASP A 75 1.99 -13.93 -9.77
N GLN A 76 2.11 -12.62 -9.77
CA GLN A 76 2.21 -11.79 -10.96
C GLN A 76 1.02 -12.00 -11.90
N THR A 77 -0.18 -11.86 -11.36
CA THR A 77 -1.42 -12.12 -12.09
C THR A 77 -2.47 -11.05 -11.82
N ASN A 78 -3.40 -10.91 -12.74
CA ASN A 78 -4.61 -10.08 -12.62
C ASN A 78 -5.87 -10.93 -12.41
N SER A 79 -5.73 -12.24 -12.21
CA SER A 79 -6.83 -13.20 -12.09
C SER A 79 -7.55 -13.07 -10.75
N LEU A 80 -8.85 -12.79 -10.80
CA LEU A 80 -9.72 -12.77 -9.62
C LEU A 80 -9.93 -14.17 -9.04
N GLU A 81 -9.96 -15.21 -9.88
CA GLU A 81 -10.03 -16.60 -9.41
C GLU A 81 -8.85 -16.92 -8.50
N VAL A 82 -7.63 -16.56 -8.88
CA VAL A 82 -6.44 -16.78 -8.05
C VAL A 82 -6.55 -16.03 -6.72
N LEU A 83 -6.95 -14.76 -6.75
CA LEU A 83 -7.10 -13.95 -5.54
C LEU A 83 -8.18 -14.51 -4.61
N ASN A 84 -9.31 -14.92 -5.17
CA ASN A 84 -10.44 -15.44 -4.41
C ASN A 84 -10.14 -16.85 -3.83
N ASP A 85 -9.63 -17.77 -4.64
CA ASP A 85 -9.49 -19.17 -4.28
C ASP A 85 -8.21 -19.44 -3.49
N LYS A 86 -7.09 -18.86 -3.89
CA LYS A 86 -5.81 -19.04 -3.19
C LYS A 86 -5.72 -18.26 -1.89
N TYR A 87 -6.24 -17.02 -1.88
CA TYR A 87 -6.06 -16.08 -0.77
C TYR A 87 -7.33 -15.75 0.02
N ASN A 88 -8.50 -16.15 -0.47
CA ASN A 88 -9.80 -15.78 0.12
C ASN A 88 -9.95 -14.26 0.29
N VAL A 89 -9.58 -13.51 -0.75
CA VAL A 89 -9.71 -12.06 -0.83
C VAL A 89 -10.66 -11.72 -1.96
N HIS A 90 -11.71 -10.95 -1.68
CA HIS A 90 -12.85 -10.75 -2.61
C HIS A 90 -13.14 -9.30 -2.94
N TYR A 91 -12.49 -8.32 -2.30
CA TYR A 91 -12.83 -6.91 -2.48
C TYR A 91 -12.46 -6.34 -3.85
N TRP A 92 -11.61 -7.03 -4.64
CA TRP A 92 -11.29 -6.67 -6.01
C TRP A 92 -12.37 -7.09 -7.03
N ASN A 93 -13.35 -7.92 -6.63
CA ASN A 93 -14.36 -8.41 -7.57
C ASN A 93 -15.21 -7.28 -8.18
N ASP A 94 -15.39 -6.17 -7.48
CA ASP A 94 -16.12 -5.00 -7.98
C ASP A 94 -15.38 -4.28 -9.14
N TRP A 95 -14.12 -4.60 -9.37
CA TRP A 95 -13.31 -4.05 -10.46
C TRP A 95 -13.05 -5.04 -11.60
N GLU A 96 -13.82 -6.11 -11.67
CA GLU A 96 -13.74 -7.02 -12.82
C GLU A 96 -14.04 -6.29 -14.11
N VAL A 97 -13.22 -6.54 -15.14
CA VAL A 97 -13.41 -5.97 -16.46
C VAL A 97 -14.29 -6.89 -17.29
N GLY A 98 -15.53 -6.45 -17.60
CA GLY A 98 -16.51 -7.28 -18.29
C GLY A 98 -16.70 -8.64 -17.62
N ASP A 99 -16.70 -9.71 -18.41
CA ASP A 99 -16.79 -11.10 -17.91
C ASP A 99 -15.45 -11.84 -18.07
N THR A 100 -14.33 -11.13 -17.90
CA THR A 100 -12.99 -11.69 -18.14
C THR A 100 -12.42 -12.47 -16.97
N GLY A 101 -13.00 -12.33 -15.76
CA GLY A 101 -12.42 -12.86 -14.52
C GLY A 101 -11.13 -12.16 -14.10
N THR A 102 -10.83 -10.99 -14.66
CA THR A 102 -9.61 -10.22 -14.39
C THR A 102 -9.91 -8.75 -14.15
N ILE A 103 -8.92 -8.04 -13.61
CA ILE A 103 -8.94 -6.57 -13.45
C ILE A 103 -8.32 -5.83 -14.64
N GLY A 104 -8.14 -6.49 -15.78
CA GLY A 104 -7.45 -5.95 -16.95
C GLY A 104 -5.93 -6.02 -16.84
N GLU A 105 -5.21 -5.49 -17.81
CA GLU A 105 -3.74 -5.42 -17.80
C GLU A 105 -3.26 -4.38 -16.79
N ARG A 106 -3.38 -4.74 -15.52
CA ARG A 106 -3.11 -3.90 -14.36
C ARG A 106 -2.30 -4.67 -13.33
N TYR A 107 -1.55 -3.96 -12.52
CA TYR A 107 -0.84 -4.50 -11.34
C TYR A 107 -0.02 -5.75 -11.66
N GLY A 108 -0.42 -6.92 -11.21
CA GLY A 108 0.33 -8.18 -11.39
C GLY A 108 0.56 -8.56 -12.85
N ALA A 109 -0.36 -8.23 -13.76
CA ALA A 109 -0.18 -8.45 -15.20
C ALA A 109 0.96 -7.59 -15.76
N VAL A 110 1.08 -6.34 -15.32
CA VAL A 110 2.18 -5.43 -15.70
C VAL A 110 3.51 -5.92 -15.10
N VAL A 111 3.50 -6.37 -13.86
CA VAL A 111 4.68 -6.95 -13.20
C VAL A 111 5.22 -8.13 -14.01
N LYS A 112 4.33 -9.02 -14.46
CA LYS A 112 4.71 -10.18 -15.27
C LYS A 112 5.19 -9.78 -16.67
N LYS A 113 4.47 -8.91 -17.34
CA LYS A 113 4.79 -8.42 -18.70
C LYS A 113 6.21 -7.89 -18.81
N HIS A 114 6.64 -7.15 -17.82
CA HIS A 114 7.95 -6.51 -17.79
C HIS A 114 8.99 -7.26 -16.96
N ASP A 115 8.66 -8.41 -16.39
CA ASP A 115 9.52 -9.22 -15.52
C ASP A 115 10.17 -8.38 -14.40
N ILE A 116 9.36 -7.52 -13.78
CA ILE A 116 9.85 -6.45 -12.91
C ILE A 116 10.61 -6.98 -11.70
N ILE A 117 10.05 -7.97 -11.00
CA ILE A 117 10.65 -8.47 -9.75
C ILE A 117 11.98 -9.17 -10.03
N ASN A 118 12.06 -10.03 -11.03
CA ASN A 118 13.32 -10.68 -11.38
C ASN A 118 14.39 -9.66 -11.77
N LYS A 119 14.01 -8.63 -12.52
CA LYS A 119 14.94 -7.55 -12.88
C LYS A 119 15.46 -6.81 -11.66
N ILE A 120 14.59 -6.45 -10.72
CA ILE A 120 14.98 -5.77 -9.47
C ILE A 120 15.92 -6.65 -8.66
N LEU A 121 15.60 -7.94 -8.47
CA LEU A 121 16.45 -8.85 -7.71
C LEU A 121 17.83 -9.03 -8.35
N LYS A 122 17.89 -9.16 -9.67
CA LYS A 122 19.16 -9.26 -10.41
C LYS A 122 19.99 -7.98 -10.32
N GLN A 123 19.36 -6.81 -10.45
CA GLN A 123 20.05 -5.53 -10.33
C GLN A 123 20.64 -5.33 -8.94
N LEU A 124 19.87 -5.64 -7.89
CA LEU A 124 20.32 -5.52 -6.51
C LEU A 124 21.44 -6.52 -6.18
N GLU A 125 21.39 -7.73 -6.74
CA GLU A 125 22.47 -8.72 -6.60
C GLU A 125 23.76 -8.26 -7.27
N ALA A 126 23.66 -7.75 -8.51
CA ALA A 126 24.82 -7.31 -9.28
C ALA A 126 25.47 -6.05 -8.71
N ASN A 127 24.66 -5.08 -8.29
CA ASN A 127 25.13 -3.83 -7.69
C ASN A 127 24.09 -3.26 -6.74
N PRO A 128 24.19 -3.57 -5.44
CA PRO A 128 23.22 -3.05 -4.45
C PRO A 128 23.11 -1.53 -4.42
N TRP A 129 24.19 -0.83 -4.79
CA TRP A 129 24.29 0.63 -4.70
C TRP A 129 23.75 1.38 -5.92
N ASN A 130 23.22 0.66 -6.91
CA ASN A 130 22.64 1.30 -8.09
C ASN A 130 21.36 2.08 -7.75
N ARG A 131 21.07 3.09 -8.55
CA ARG A 131 19.93 4.00 -8.38
C ARG A 131 18.81 3.77 -9.39
N ARG A 132 18.68 2.55 -9.91
CA ARG A 132 17.75 2.18 -10.99
C ARG A 132 16.76 1.11 -10.57
N ASN A 133 16.59 0.90 -9.25
CA ASN A 133 15.70 -0.11 -8.70
C ASN A 133 14.29 0.46 -8.60
N ILE A 134 13.60 0.50 -9.74
CA ILE A 134 12.30 1.13 -9.88
C ILE A 134 11.28 0.08 -10.30
N ILE A 135 10.19 -0.02 -9.54
CA ILE A 135 8.96 -0.69 -9.95
C ILE A 135 8.02 0.40 -10.46
N SER A 136 7.64 0.34 -11.74
CA SER A 136 6.60 1.19 -12.30
C SER A 136 5.46 0.33 -12.80
N LEU A 137 4.26 0.57 -12.25
CA LEU A 137 3.03 -0.07 -12.70
C LEU A 137 2.29 0.78 -13.74
N TRP A 138 2.84 1.96 -14.08
CA TRP A 138 2.24 2.85 -15.05
C TRP A 138 2.66 2.45 -16.46
N ASP A 139 1.78 1.73 -17.15
CA ASP A 139 2.01 1.20 -18.49
C ASP A 139 0.97 1.79 -19.46
N TYR A 140 1.37 2.82 -20.19
CA TYR A 140 0.49 3.52 -21.14
C TYR A 140 -0.16 2.60 -22.17
N GLN A 141 0.61 1.64 -22.70
CA GLN A 141 0.11 0.72 -23.70
C GLN A 141 -0.97 -0.19 -23.11
N ALA A 142 -0.73 -0.76 -21.95
CA ALA A 142 -1.72 -1.60 -21.26
C ALA A 142 -3.01 -0.84 -20.94
N PHE A 143 -2.91 0.45 -20.63
CA PHE A 143 -4.07 1.30 -20.35
C PHE A 143 -4.92 1.60 -21.57
N GLU A 144 -4.30 1.65 -22.75
CA GLU A 144 -5.00 1.82 -24.02
C GLU A 144 -5.63 0.52 -24.53
N GLU A 145 -4.99 -0.61 -24.28
CA GLU A 145 -5.42 -1.92 -24.76
C GLU A 145 -6.56 -2.55 -23.95
N THR A 146 -6.62 -2.25 -22.66
CA THR A 146 -7.63 -2.84 -21.76
C THR A 146 -8.22 -1.80 -20.81
N ASP A 147 -9.49 -1.99 -20.48
CA ASP A 147 -10.13 -1.27 -19.38
C ASP A 147 -9.60 -1.78 -18.04
N GLY A 148 -9.91 -1.07 -16.99
CA GLY A 148 -9.56 -1.42 -15.62
C GLY A 148 -9.19 -0.21 -14.79
N LEU A 149 -9.12 -0.41 -13.47
CA LEU A 149 -8.70 0.63 -12.54
C LEU A 149 -7.22 0.93 -12.72
N LEU A 150 -6.89 2.18 -13.01
CA LEU A 150 -5.49 2.62 -13.08
C LEU A 150 -4.83 2.60 -11.70
N PRO A 151 -3.56 2.13 -11.59
CA PRO A 151 -2.93 1.96 -10.30
C PRO A 151 -2.80 3.27 -9.53
N CYS A 152 -3.21 3.24 -8.25
CA CYS A 152 -3.02 4.36 -7.33
C CYS A 152 -1.59 4.36 -6.77
N ALA A 153 -1.14 3.25 -6.21
CA ALA A 153 0.24 3.00 -5.81
C ALA A 153 1.03 2.55 -7.04
N PHE A 154 1.53 3.50 -7.82
CA PHE A 154 2.01 3.21 -9.17
C PHE A 154 3.53 3.09 -9.27
N GLN A 155 4.31 3.58 -8.33
CA GLN A 155 5.77 3.57 -8.39
C GLN A 155 6.40 3.33 -7.04
N THR A 156 7.38 2.42 -7.02
CA THR A 156 8.19 2.14 -5.83
C THR A 156 9.66 2.14 -6.23
N MET A 157 10.49 2.83 -5.47
CA MET A 157 11.93 2.86 -5.68
C MET A 157 12.65 2.30 -4.46
N PHE A 158 13.79 1.64 -4.69
CA PHE A 158 14.60 1.05 -3.63
C PHE A 158 16.01 1.60 -3.68
N ASP A 159 16.54 1.94 -2.51
CA ASP A 159 17.93 2.31 -2.31
C ASP A 159 18.53 1.47 -1.18
N VAL A 160 19.81 1.15 -1.32
CA VAL A 160 20.56 0.37 -0.33
C VAL A 160 21.66 1.25 0.25
N ARG A 161 21.77 1.24 1.57
CA ARG A 161 22.80 1.99 2.30
C ARG A 161 23.49 1.12 3.33
N ARG A 162 24.77 1.40 3.57
CA ARG A 162 25.54 0.78 4.65
C ARG A 162 25.70 1.77 5.78
N VAL A 163 25.37 1.35 6.99
CA VAL A 163 25.55 2.14 8.20
C VAL A 163 26.13 1.24 9.28
N ASP A 164 27.29 1.61 9.81
CA ASP A 164 27.99 0.87 10.86
C ASP A 164 28.18 -0.63 10.54
N GLY A 165 28.45 -0.93 9.28
CA GLY A 165 28.66 -2.31 8.81
C GLY A 165 27.40 -3.05 8.39
N ASP A 166 26.22 -2.62 8.79
CA ASP A 166 24.93 -3.20 8.41
C ASP A 166 24.41 -2.63 7.08
N ILE A 167 23.76 -3.48 6.31
CA ILE A 167 23.13 -3.10 5.05
C ILE A 167 21.62 -2.96 5.25
N TYR A 168 21.09 -1.82 4.83
CA TYR A 168 19.66 -1.47 4.94
C TYR A 168 19.06 -1.24 3.56
N LEU A 169 17.86 -1.77 3.35
CA LEU A 169 17.02 -1.46 2.19
C LEU A 169 16.00 -0.41 2.56
N ASP A 170 16.06 0.74 1.89
CA ASP A 170 15.05 1.79 1.95
C ASP A 170 14.07 1.64 0.78
N ALA A 171 12.85 2.08 0.97
CA ALA A 171 11.84 2.10 -0.09
C ALA A 171 11.09 3.43 -0.11
N THR A 172 10.76 3.90 -1.32
CA THR A 172 9.92 5.08 -1.55
C THR A 172 8.70 4.67 -2.37
N LEU A 173 7.51 4.84 -1.80
CA LEU A 173 6.24 4.63 -2.50
C LEU A 173 5.67 5.96 -2.95
N THR A 174 5.29 6.06 -4.23
CA THR A 174 4.56 7.19 -4.78
C THR A 174 3.15 6.75 -5.18
N GLN A 175 2.15 7.44 -4.66
CA GLN A 175 0.74 7.27 -5.05
C GLN A 175 0.22 8.53 -5.73
N ARG A 176 -0.53 8.34 -6.82
CA ARG A 176 -1.23 9.46 -7.48
C ARG A 176 -2.47 9.90 -6.72
N SER A 177 -3.07 8.97 -5.98
CA SER A 177 -4.35 9.15 -5.30
C SER A 177 -4.45 8.22 -4.11
N ASN A 178 -5.00 8.70 -2.98
CA ASN A 178 -5.16 7.90 -1.78
C ASN A 178 -6.38 8.32 -0.97
N ASP A 179 -7.27 7.36 -0.72
CA ASP A 179 -8.37 7.51 0.23
C ASP A 179 -7.80 7.45 1.65
N MET A 180 -7.70 8.61 2.29
CA MET A 180 -6.99 8.78 3.55
C MET A 180 -7.52 7.89 4.68
N LEU A 181 -8.83 7.81 4.83
CA LEU A 181 -9.42 7.09 5.97
C LEU A 181 -9.42 5.57 5.77
N VAL A 182 -9.58 5.11 4.54
CA VAL A 182 -9.76 3.68 4.23
C VAL A 182 -8.45 3.01 3.85
N ALA A 183 -7.73 3.56 2.88
CA ALA A 183 -6.65 2.86 2.19
C ALA A 183 -5.24 3.29 2.61
N HIS A 184 -5.07 4.39 3.33
CA HIS A 184 -3.76 4.98 3.60
C HIS A 184 -2.79 3.99 4.26
N HIS A 185 -3.18 3.40 5.38
CA HIS A 185 -2.33 2.48 6.12
C HIS A 185 -2.28 1.10 5.48
N ILE A 186 -3.35 0.69 4.78
CA ILE A 186 -3.37 -0.56 4.01
C ILE A 186 -2.29 -0.52 2.94
N ASN A 187 -2.28 0.52 2.10
CA ASN A 187 -1.29 0.67 1.04
C ASN A 187 0.13 0.83 1.60
N ALA A 188 0.31 1.65 2.62
CA ALA A 188 1.63 1.82 3.24
C ALA A 188 2.19 0.49 3.75
N MET A 189 1.41 -0.29 4.48
CA MET A 189 1.84 -1.57 5.03
C MET A 189 2.06 -2.64 3.95
N GLN A 190 1.32 -2.60 2.84
CA GLN A 190 1.58 -3.46 1.69
C GLN A 190 3.00 -3.28 1.17
N TYR A 191 3.43 -2.05 0.99
CA TYR A 191 4.74 -1.74 0.43
C TYR A 191 5.86 -1.88 1.45
N VAL A 192 5.58 -1.73 2.73
CA VAL A 192 6.48 -2.16 3.80
C VAL A 192 6.71 -3.68 3.74
N ALA A 193 5.65 -4.47 3.55
CA ALA A 193 5.76 -5.91 3.38
C ALA A 193 6.62 -6.29 2.16
N LEU A 194 6.41 -5.63 1.02
CA LEU A 194 7.23 -5.82 -0.18
C LEU A 194 8.70 -5.49 0.08
N GLN A 195 8.98 -4.39 0.74
CA GLN A 195 10.33 -3.98 1.17
C GLN A 195 10.98 -5.05 2.06
N MET A 196 10.24 -5.58 3.01
CA MET A 196 10.73 -6.63 3.91
C MET A 196 11.05 -7.93 3.16
N MET A 197 10.24 -8.30 2.17
CA MET A 197 10.48 -9.49 1.33
C MET A 197 11.77 -9.36 0.53
N ILE A 198 12.01 -8.22 -0.09
CA ILE A 198 13.22 -7.96 -0.87
C ILE A 198 14.45 -7.92 0.05
N ALA A 199 14.37 -7.23 1.18
CA ALA A 199 15.45 -7.19 2.16
C ALA A 199 15.80 -8.58 2.67
N LYS A 200 14.80 -9.40 2.97
CA LYS A 200 14.97 -10.78 3.45
C LYS A 200 15.66 -11.67 2.43
N HIS A 201 15.32 -11.50 1.16
CA HIS A 201 15.93 -12.24 0.05
C HIS A 201 17.46 -12.12 0.02
N PHE A 202 17.98 -10.93 0.37
CA PHE A 202 19.41 -10.66 0.42
C PHE A 202 20.04 -10.78 1.81
N GLY A 203 19.25 -10.98 2.85
CA GLY A 203 19.70 -10.98 4.23
C GLY A 203 20.03 -9.58 4.74
N TRP A 204 19.42 -8.55 4.19
CA TRP A 204 19.57 -7.16 4.61
C TRP A 204 18.52 -6.78 5.67
N LYS A 205 18.80 -5.70 6.39
CA LYS A 205 17.82 -5.09 7.29
C LYS A 205 16.91 -4.14 6.54
N VAL A 206 15.69 -3.95 7.04
CA VAL A 206 14.81 -2.90 6.53
C VAL A 206 15.24 -1.56 7.09
N GLY A 207 15.30 -0.56 6.24
CA GLY A 207 15.64 0.81 6.60
C GLY A 207 14.42 1.70 6.73
N LYS A 208 14.40 2.76 5.95
CA LYS A 208 13.33 3.75 5.96
C LYS A 208 12.29 3.44 4.88
N PHE A 209 11.06 3.84 5.17
CA PHE A 209 9.96 3.85 4.23
C PHE A 209 9.49 5.30 4.03
N PHE A 210 9.54 5.77 2.80
CA PHE A 210 9.10 7.10 2.39
C PHE A 210 7.79 6.99 1.63
N TYR A 211 6.84 7.84 1.97
CA TYR A 211 5.49 7.78 1.43
C TYR A 211 5.08 9.13 0.84
N PHE A 212 5.01 9.18 -0.49
CA PHE A 212 4.56 10.34 -1.26
C PHE A 212 3.17 10.12 -1.83
N ILE A 213 2.27 11.07 -1.60
CA ILE A 213 0.92 11.03 -2.15
C ILE A 213 0.64 12.34 -2.86
N ASN A 214 0.22 12.27 -4.12
CA ASN A 214 -0.15 13.46 -4.88
C ASN A 214 -1.52 13.99 -4.45
N ASN A 215 -2.59 13.22 -4.61
CA ASN A 215 -3.95 13.60 -4.18
C ASN A 215 -4.37 12.78 -2.96
N LEU A 216 -4.41 13.41 -1.81
CA LEU A 216 -4.84 12.79 -0.55
C LEU A 216 -6.21 13.34 -0.18
N HIS A 217 -7.22 12.46 -0.07
CA HIS A 217 -8.61 12.88 0.02
C HIS A 217 -9.42 12.13 1.07
N ILE A 218 -10.52 12.76 1.48
CA ILE A 218 -11.59 12.19 2.30
C ILE A 218 -12.90 12.41 1.54
N TYR A 219 -13.66 11.34 1.32
CA TYR A 219 -14.96 11.42 0.66
C TYR A 219 -16.00 12.13 1.55
N ASP A 220 -16.96 12.79 0.92
CA ASP A 220 -17.96 13.61 1.62
C ASP A 220 -18.85 12.81 2.58
N ASN A 221 -19.09 11.52 2.30
CA ASN A 221 -19.83 10.63 3.19
C ASN A 221 -19.00 10.09 4.36
N GLN A 222 -17.75 10.51 4.50
CA GLN A 222 -16.81 10.03 5.54
C GLN A 222 -16.40 11.14 6.53
N PHE A 223 -16.97 12.33 6.45
CA PHE A 223 -16.57 13.43 7.32
C PHE A 223 -16.87 13.17 8.79
N GLU A 224 -17.97 12.48 9.11
CA GLU A 224 -18.27 12.07 10.49
C GLU A 224 -17.24 11.12 11.05
N GLN A 225 -16.82 10.11 10.26
CA GLN A 225 -15.76 9.17 10.63
C GLN A 225 -14.42 9.89 10.81
N ALA A 226 -14.12 10.87 9.98
CA ALA A 226 -12.93 11.71 10.12
C ALA A 226 -12.92 12.45 11.46
N GLN A 227 -14.03 13.07 11.84
CA GLN A 227 -14.18 13.74 13.13
C GLN A 227 -14.06 12.78 14.30
N GLU A 228 -14.64 11.59 14.19
CA GLU A 228 -14.50 10.54 15.21
C GLU A 228 -13.04 10.10 15.40
N LEU A 229 -12.29 9.92 14.31
CA LEU A 229 -10.87 9.57 14.38
C LEU A 229 -10.05 10.67 15.07
N LEU A 230 -10.39 11.94 14.84
CA LEU A 230 -9.73 13.06 15.52
C LEU A 230 -10.00 13.06 17.03
N ARG A 231 -11.16 12.59 17.46
CA ARG A 231 -11.52 12.50 18.89
C ARG A 231 -10.88 11.33 19.62
N ARG A 232 -10.53 10.25 18.89
CA ARG A 232 -9.95 9.07 19.50
C ARG A 232 -8.53 9.34 19.99
N GLU A 233 -8.22 8.76 21.15
CA GLU A 233 -6.85 8.74 21.66
C GLU A 233 -6.09 7.53 21.15
N PRO A 234 -4.83 7.66 20.75
CA PRO A 234 -4.01 6.53 20.34
C PRO A 234 -3.92 5.47 21.43
N SER A 235 -3.90 4.21 21.01
CA SER A 235 -3.59 3.09 21.91
C SER A 235 -2.13 3.13 22.36
N ASN A 236 -1.82 2.55 23.53
CA ASN A 236 -0.45 2.46 24.05
C ASN A 236 0.40 1.37 23.38
N CYS A 237 -0.12 0.68 22.38
CA CYS A 237 0.63 -0.34 21.67
C CYS A 237 1.65 0.26 20.69
N GLN A 238 2.68 -0.53 20.38
CA GLN A 238 3.68 -0.18 19.37
C GLN A 238 3.73 -1.27 18.29
N PRO A 239 2.83 -1.20 17.30
CA PRO A 239 2.71 -2.25 16.30
C PRO A 239 3.97 -2.36 15.44
N ARG A 240 4.36 -3.60 15.17
CA ARG A 240 5.47 -3.94 14.28
C ARG A 240 5.07 -5.10 13.38
N LEU A 241 5.44 -4.99 12.12
CA LEU A 241 5.34 -6.12 11.20
C LEU A 241 6.65 -6.91 11.24
N VAL A 242 6.53 -8.22 11.42
CA VAL A 242 7.66 -9.15 11.47
C VAL A 242 7.50 -10.19 10.37
N LEU A 243 8.59 -10.49 9.68
CA LEU A 243 8.66 -11.55 8.67
C LEU A 243 9.48 -12.73 9.24
N ASN A 244 8.78 -13.79 9.63
CA ASN A 244 9.31 -14.95 10.32
C ASN A 244 9.86 -16.01 9.35
N VAL A 245 10.91 -15.66 8.63
CA VAL A 245 11.65 -16.58 7.77
C VAL A 245 13.15 -16.34 7.95
N PRO A 246 14.00 -17.35 7.69
CA PRO A 246 15.46 -17.16 7.73
C PRO A 246 15.94 -16.11 6.73
N ASP A 247 17.05 -15.44 7.06
CA ASP A 247 17.75 -14.57 6.11
C ASP A 247 18.11 -15.35 4.85
N LYS A 248 18.02 -14.69 3.69
CA LYS A 248 18.24 -15.26 2.35
C LYS A 248 17.15 -16.25 1.91
N THR A 249 15.98 -16.24 2.55
CA THR A 249 14.80 -16.91 1.99
C THR A 249 14.45 -16.25 0.65
N ASN A 250 14.28 -17.07 -0.39
CA ASN A 250 13.93 -16.56 -1.71
C ASN A 250 12.61 -15.77 -1.65
N PHE A 251 12.57 -14.63 -2.33
CA PHE A 251 11.39 -13.77 -2.42
C PHE A 251 10.12 -14.56 -2.76
N PHE A 252 10.21 -15.51 -3.68
CA PHE A 252 9.08 -16.32 -4.18
C PHE A 252 8.66 -17.46 -3.24
N ASP A 253 9.43 -17.76 -2.20
CA ASP A 253 9.11 -18.80 -1.21
C ASP A 253 8.42 -18.22 0.05
N ILE A 254 8.35 -16.91 0.18
CA ILE A 254 7.70 -16.23 1.30
C ILE A 254 6.18 -16.36 1.16
N LYS A 255 5.50 -16.68 2.27
CA LYS A 255 4.05 -16.84 2.34
C LYS A 255 3.41 -15.77 3.19
N ALA A 256 2.10 -15.56 3.01
CA ALA A 256 1.35 -14.61 3.83
C ALA A 256 1.44 -14.94 5.32
N GLU A 257 1.41 -16.23 5.68
CA GLU A 257 1.50 -16.73 7.05
C GLU A 257 2.84 -16.47 7.72
N ASP A 258 3.87 -16.16 6.95
CA ASP A 258 5.20 -15.82 7.48
C ASP A 258 5.24 -14.40 8.08
N PHE A 259 4.26 -13.57 7.76
CA PHE A 259 4.12 -12.24 8.35
C PHE A 259 3.28 -12.29 9.62
N GLU A 260 3.72 -11.51 10.60
CA GLU A 260 3.01 -11.35 11.87
C GLU A 260 2.99 -9.87 12.27
N LEU A 261 1.80 -9.35 12.57
CA LEU A 261 1.63 -8.03 13.14
C LEU A 261 1.67 -8.17 14.68
N VAL A 262 2.74 -7.70 15.28
CA VAL A 262 3.04 -7.84 16.71
C VAL A 262 2.65 -6.58 17.45
N ASP A 263 2.13 -6.73 18.67
CA ASP A 263 1.76 -5.64 19.58
C ASP A 263 0.79 -4.65 18.90
N TYR A 264 -0.29 -5.19 18.34
CA TYR A 264 -1.33 -4.37 17.72
C TYR A 264 -2.65 -4.53 18.46
N ASP A 265 -3.02 -3.50 19.20
CA ASP A 265 -4.28 -3.40 19.95
C ASP A 265 -4.96 -2.06 19.65
N PRO A 266 -5.59 -1.93 18.47
CA PRO A 266 -6.18 -0.67 18.04
C PRO A 266 -7.45 -0.32 18.79
N VAL A 267 -7.78 0.98 18.77
CA VAL A 267 -9.03 1.50 19.34
C VAL A 267 -10.23 0.95 18.58
N LYS A 268 -11.25 0.57 19.32
CA LYS A 268 -12.52 0.03 18.84
C LYS A 268 -13.68 0.98 19.20
N PRO A 269 -14.85 0.88 18.54
CA PRO A 269 -15.17 -0.07 17.47
C PRO A 269 -14.58 0.31 16.13
N GLN A 270 -14.57 -0.67 15.17
CA GLN A 270 -14.26 -0.38 13.78
C GLN A 270 -15.29 0.59 13.19
N LEU A 271 -14.82 1.53 12.42
CA LEU A 271 -15.67 2.46 11.67
C LEU A 271 -16.14 1.82 10.36
N LYS A 272 -17.35 2.14 9.97
CA LYS A 272 -17.91 1.70 8.68
C LYS A 272 -17.67 2.78 7.62
N PHE A 273 -17.26 2.36 6.45
CA PHE A 273 -17.03 3.22 5.30
C PHE A 273 -17.78 2.69 4.08
N ASP A 274 -18.58 3.54 3.45
CA ASP A 274 -19.17 3.26 2.16
C ASP A 274 -18.15 3.68 1.09
N LEU A 275 -17.69 2.69 0.30
CA LEU A 275 -16.64 2.92 -0.67
C LEU A 275 -17.18 3.61 -1.93
N ALA A 276 -16.35 4.47 -2.52
CA ALA A 276 -16.54 5.01 -3.85
C ALA A 276 -15.82 4.12 -4.88
N ILE A 277 -16.46 3.85 -6.02
CA ILE A 277 -15.95 2.99 -7.09
C ILE A 277 -15.80 3.79 -8.39
#